data_e483ab792d8acdaaab62127b8c7e5744
#
_entry.id   e483ab792d8acdaaab62127b8c7e5744
#
_cell.length_a   1.000
_cell.length_b   1.000
_cell.length_c   1.000
_cell.angle_alpha   90.00
_cell.angle_beta   90.00
_cell.angle_gamma   90.00
#
_symmetry.space_group_name_H-M   'P 1'
#
loop_
_entity.id
_entity.type
_entity.pdbx_description
1 polymer ?
#
loop_
_entity_poly.entity_id
_entity_poly.type
_entity_poly.pdbx_seq_one_letter_code
_entity_poly.pdbx_strand_id
1 'polypeptide(L)'
;MKTSHYLTQRNKKQTGCKMEIIQEKVNDVAIVEIKGRLDVTTASDLEQVFTKLLSENQNKVLVECRELEYISSAGLRVLLNAAKQYNKVSGQIMLAGLSQNVKQVFEISGFTSIFPIYATRDEALKAF
;
A
#
# COMPACT_ATOMS: atom_id res chain seq x y z
N MET A 1 25.12 -6.60 0.91
CA MET A 1 24.67 -6.70 1.24
C MET A 1 24.00 -6.68 1.52
N LYS A 2 23.58 -6.82 1.68
CA LYS A 2 22.89 -6.89 2.00
C LYS A 2 22.21 -6.86 2.45
N THR A 3 21.90 -6.79 2.64
CA THR A 3 21.31 -6.77 2.97
C THR A 3 20.51 -6.75 3.15
N SER A 4 20.50 -6.92 3.02
CA SER A 4 19.54 -7.06 3.19
C SER A 4 18.72 -6.99 4.14
N HIS A 5 18.48 -6.45 4.34
CA HIS A 5 17.86 -6.37 5.31
C HIS A 5 16.79 -5.72 5.24
N TYR A 6 15.98 -6.28 4.80
CA TYR A 6 14.82 -5.69 5.03
C TYR A 6 14.23 -6.34 6.19
N LEU A 7 13.59 -5.55 6.95
CA LEU A 7 12.85 -6.02 8.01
C LEU A 7 11.52 -6.29 7.51
N THR A 8 11.04 -7.48 7.69
CA THR A 8 9.67 -7.82 7.40
C THR A 8 8.93 -7.84 8.73
N GLN A 9 7.98 -6.94 8.88
CA GLN A 9 7.18 -6.91 10.07
C GLN A 9 5.79 -7.31 9.75
N ARG A 10 5.30 -8.33 10.42
CA ARG A 10 3.97 -8.79 10.25
C ARG A 10 3.09 -8.13 11.27
N ASN A 11 2.25 -7.25 10.82
CA ASN A 11 1.40 -6.49 11.69
C ASN A 11 0.04 -7.13 11.75
N LYS A 12 -0.08 -8.20 12.58
CA LYS A 12 -1.27 -8.92 12.67
C LYS A 12 -2.09 -8.40 13.77
N LYS A 13 -3.24 -7.80 13.47
CA LYS A 13 -4.02 -7.20 14.43
C LYS A 13 -5.03 -8.07 14.92
N GLN A 14 -5.20 -8.84 15.34
CA GLN A 14 -6.01 -9.56 15.96
C GLN A 14 -6.65 -10.58 15.48
N THR A 15 -7.19 -11.19 16.12
CA THR A 15 -7.77 -12.37 15.84
C THR A 15 -8.76 -12.22 14.88
N GLY A 16 -9.07 -13.08 14.15
CA GLY A 16 -9.98 -13.02 13.12
C GLY A 16 -9.43 -12.39 11.89
N CYS A 17 -8.31 -11.90 11.98
CA CYS A 17 -7.54 -11.37 10.95
C CYS A 17 -8.17 -11.11 9.64
N LYS A 18 -8.93 -10.07 9.55
CA LYS A 18 -9.50 -9.67 8.29
C LYS A 18 -8.46 -9.10 7.36
N MET A 19 -7.40 -8.58 7.90
CA MET A 19 -6.35 -7.98 7.11
C MET A 19 -5.00 -8.23 7.76
N GLU A 20 -4.01 -8.43 6.92
CA GLU A 20 -2.63 -8.55 7.39
C GLU A 20 -1.80 -7.56 6.59
N ILE A 21 -0.95 -6.81 7.26
CA ILE A 21 -0.05 -5.87 6.61
C ILE A 21 1.37 -6.34 6.84
N ILE A 22 2.11 -6.53 5.75
CA ILE A 22 3.51 -6.93 5.82
C ILE A 22 4.33 -5.79 5.25
N GLN A 23 5.31 -5.35 6.02
CA GLN A 23 6.17 -4.26 5.60
C GLN A 23 7.57 -4.79 5.36
N GLU A 24 8.16 -4.33 4.26
CA GLU A 24 9.55 -4.64 3.99
C GLU A 24 10.14 -3.47 3.23
N LYS A 25 11.44 -3.49 3.04
CA LYS A 25 12.11 -2.41 2.33
C LYS A 25 13.04 -3.00 1.31
N VAL A 26 12.93 -2.53 0.09
CA VAL A 26 13.80 -2.96 -1.01
C VAL A 26 14.46 -1.71 -1.55
N ASN A 27 15.79 -1.63 -1.43
CA ASN A 27 16.53 -0.42 -1.75
C ASN A 27 15.99 0.73 -0.90
N ASP A 28 15.52 1.79 -1.50
CA ASP A 28 14.95 2.90 -0.73
C ASP A 28 13.42 2.94 -0.84
N VAL A 29 12.81 1.85 -1.26
CA VAL A 29 11.35 1.77 -1.40
C VAL A 29 10.77 0.97 -0.26
N ALA A 30 9.82 1.56 0.46
CA ALA A 30 9.08 0.84 1.49
C ALA A 30 7.95 0.08 0.81
N ILE A 31 7.88 -1.22 1.02
CA ILE A 31 6.83 -2.05 0.44
C ILE A 31 5.83 -2.37 1.53
N VAL A 32 4.57 -2.07 1.24
CA VAL A 32 3.46 -2.35 2.15
C VAL A 32 2.56 -3.36 1.44
N GLU A 33 2.64 -4.60 1.87
CA GLU A 33 1.80 -5.65 1.30
C GLU A 33 0.54 -5.80 2.14
N ILE A 34 -0.61 -5.77 1.49
CA ILE A 34 -1.89 -5.87 2.16
C ILE A 34 -2.55 -7.17 1.75
N LYS A 35 -2.89 -7.99 2.73
CA LYS A 35 -3.58 -9.26 2.47
C LYS A 35 -4.95 -9.22 3.12
N GLY A 36 -5.95 -9.68 2.41
CA GLY A 36 -7.29 -9.83 2.94
C GLY A 36 -8.21 -8.68 2.60
N ARG A 37 -8.87 -8.12 3.60
CA ARG A 37 -9.93 -7.16 3.38
C ARG A 37 -9.57 -5.80 3.98
N LEU A 38 -9.57 -4.80 3.15
CA LEU A 38 -9.35 -3.42 3.60
C LEU A 38 -10.71 -2.75 3.67
N ASP A 39 -11.32 -2.77 4.84
CA ASP A 39 -12.66 -2.23 5.04
C ASP A 39 -12.66 -1.22 6.19
N VAL A 40 -13.83 -0.83 6.63
CA VAL A 40 -13.95 0.23 7.63
C VAL A 40 -13.28 -0.15 8.95
N THR A 41 -13.20 -1.44 9.26
CA THR A 41 -12.60 -1.88 10.53
C THR A 41 -11.09 -1.99 10.45
N THR A 42 -10.52 -2.09 9.26
CA THR A 42 -9.08 -2.26 9.10
C THR A 42 -8.40 -1.04 8.51
N ALA A 43 -9.17 -0.08 8.02
CA ALA A 43 -8.60 1.08 7.34
C ALA A 43 -7.66 1.89 8.23
N SER A 44 -7.97 2.03 9.51
CA SER A 44 -7.14 2.83 10.39
C SER A 44 -5.77 2.19 10.62
N ASP A 45 -5.69 0.87 10.55
CA ASP A 45 -4.40 0.20 10.69
C ASP A 45 -3.48 0.57 9.53
N LEU A 46 -4.03 0.60 8.33
CA LEU A 46 -3.25 0.99 7.17
C LEU A 46 -2.86 2.46 7.24
N GLU A 47 -3.78 3.29 7.71
CA GLU A 47 -3.49 4.71 7.86
C GLU A 47 -2.31 4.94 8.80
N GLN A 48 -2.25 4.20 9.88
CA GLN A 48 -1.14 4.29 10.84
C GLN A 48 0.19 3.90 10.19
N VAL A 49 0.16 2.90 9.32
CA VAL A 49 1.38 2.49 8.63
C VAL A 49 1.90 3.63 7.75
N PHE A 50 1.04 4.25 6.98
CA PHE A 50 1.47 5.36 6.13
C PHE A 50 1.96 6.54 6.96
N THR A 51 1.28 6.86 8.05
CA THR A 51 1.68 7.95 8.91
C THR A 51 3.09 7.71 9.47
N LYS A 52 3.34 6.49 9.90
CA LYS A 52 4.65 6.15 10.44
C LYS A 52 5.73 6.23 9.37
N LEU A 53 5.44 5.72 8.18
CA LEU A 53 6.42 5.76 7.10
C LEU A 53 6.78 7.20 6.74
N LEU A 54 5.79 8.07 6.69
CA LEU A 54 6.04 9.48 6.41
C LEU A 54 6.89 10.12 7.50
N SER A 55 6.63 9.79 8.76
CA SER A 55 7.39 10.33 9.86
C SER A 55 8.85 9.87 9.86
N GLU A 56 9.11 8.75 9.18
CA GLU A 56 10.45 8.20 9.05
C GLU A 56 11.12 8.62 7.74
N ASN A 57 10.51 9.54 7.02
CA ASN A 57 11.03 10.02 5.73
C ASN A 57 11.11 8.95 4.67
N GLN A 58 10.22 7.96 4.74
CA GLN A 58 10.11 6.95 3.70
C GLN A 58 9.23 7.51 2.60
N ASN A 59 9.86 8.15 1.63
CA ASN A 59 9.15 8.91 0.62
C ASN A 59 8.78 8.12 -0.62
N LYS A 60 9.24 6.88 -0.72
CA LYS A 60 8.89 6.02 -1.85
C LYS A 60 8.22 4.78 -1.31
N VAL A 61 6.96 4.58 -1.67
CA VAL A 61 6.16 3.49 -1.14
C VAL A 61 5.49 2.74 -2.26
N LEU A 62 5.58 1.43 -2.20
CA LEU A 62 4.85 0.55 -3.11
C LEU A 62 3.85 -0.24 -2.29
N VAL A 63 2.58 -0.12 -2.64
CA VAL A 63 1.52 -0.89 -2.00
C VAL A 63 1.29 -2.13 -2.84
N GLU A 64 1.64 -3.28 -2.30
CA GLU A 64 1.50 -4.55 -2.98
C GLU A 64 0.12 -5.11 -2.67
N CYS A 65 -0.71 -5.27 -3.68
CA CYS A 65 -2.11 -5.64 -3.49
C CYS A 65 -2.46 -7.01 -4.05
N ARG A 66 -1.45 -7.84 -4.28
CA ARG A 66 -1.70 -9.13 -4.93
C ARG A 66 -2.68 -10.00 -4.14
N GLU A 67 -2.66 -9.91 -2.82
CA GLU A 67 -3.56 -10.70 -1.99
C GLU A 67 -4.62 -9.86 -1.32
N LEU A 68 -4.84 -8.65 -1.81
CA LEU A 68 -5.93 -7.81 -1.34
C LEU A 68 -7.21 -8.29 -2.03
N GLU A 69 -8.17 -8.74 -1.24
CA GLU A 69 -9.39 -9.36 -1.76
C GLU A 69 -10.55 -8.39 -1.88
N TYR A 70 -10.54 -7.33 -1.10
CA TYR A 70 -11.66 -6.42 -1.04
C TYR A 70 -11.20 -5.06 -0.53
N ILE A 71 -11.76 -4.00 -1.08
CA ILE A 71 -11.49 -2.66 -0.61
C ILE A 71 -12.82 -1.90 -0.52
N SER A 72 -13.02 -1.24 0.62
CA SER A 72 -14.21 -0.43 0.85
C SER A 72 -13.90 1.03 0.54
N SER A 73 -14.95 1.87 0.60
CA SER A 73 -14.74 3.30 0.43
C SER A 73 -13.85 3.88 1.54
N ALA A 74 -13.91 3.32 2.74
CA ALA A 74 -13.01 3.76 3.81
C ALA A 74 -11.56 3.44 3.46
N GLY A 75 -11.31 2.26 2.87
CA GLY A 75 -9.97 1.91 2.42
C GLY A 75 -9.48 2.79 1.30
N LEU A 76 -10.36 3.09 0.34
CA LEU A 76 -10.00 4.00 -0.73
C LEU A 76 -9.63 5.38 -0.19
N ARG A 77 -10.36 5.83 0.82
CA ARG A 77 -10.07 7.15 1.41
C ARG A 77 -8.70 7.18 2.07
N VAL A 78 -8.32 6.11 2.74
CA VAL A 78 -6.99 6.03 3.34
C VAL A 78 -5.91 6.12 2.27
N LEU A 79 -6.09 5.39 1.16
CA LEU A 79 -5.13 5.46 0.07
C LEU A 79 -5.09 6.85 -0.56
N LEU A 80 -6.24 7.48 -0.74
CA LEU A 80 -6.29 8.82 -1.31
C LEU A 80 -5.57 9.83 -0.41
N ASN A 81 -5.81 9.74 0.89
CA ASN A 81 -5.13 10.63 1.83
C ASN A 81 -3.63 10.42 1.80
N ALA A 82 -3.20 9.16 1.70
CA ALA A 82 -1.77 8.87 1.60
C ALA A 82 -1.18 9.49 0.34
N ALA A 83 -1.89 9.39 -0.77
CA ALA A 83 -1.41 9.97 -2.03
C ALA A 83 -1.23 11.49 -1.88
N LYS A 84 -2.17 12.14 -1.24
CA LYS A 84 -2.07 13.58 -1.02
C LYS A 84 -0.88 13.94 -0.15
N GLN A 85 -0.67 13.18 0.92
CA GLN A 85 0.43 13.45 1.83
C GLN A 85 1.77 13.20 1.18
N TYR A 86 1.88 12.13 0.40
CA TYR A 86 3.13 11.86 -0.30
C TYR A 86 3.41 12.93 -1.36
N ASN A 87 2.38 13.41 -2.01
CA ASN A 87 2.55 14.47 -2.99
C ASN A 87 3.09 15.74 -2.35
N LYS A 88 2.68 16.04 -1.11
CA LYS A 88 3.14 17.24 -0.43
C LYS A 88 4.63 17.21 -0.11
N VAL A 89 5.21 16.04 0.03
CA VAL A 89 6.64 15.91 0.32
C VAL A 89 7.43 15.47 -0.90
N SER A 90 6.83 15.59 -2.08
CA SER A 90 7.44 15.19 -3.35
C SER A 90 7.82 13.72 -3.34
N GLY A 91 7.03 12.93 -2.64
CA GLY A 91 7.25 11.49 -2.58
C GLY A 91 6.48 10.77 -3.66
N GLN A 92 6.57 9.46 -3.64
CA GLN A 92 5.89 8.61 -4.62
C GLN A 92 5.19 7.48 -3.92
N ILE A 93 3.96 7.21 -4.34
CA ILE A 93 3.22 6.05 -3.86
C ILE A 93 2.64 5.36 -5.08
N MET A 94 2.91 4.08 -5.23
CA MET A 94 2.48 3.30 -6.37
C MET A 94 1.78 2.05 -5.90
N LEU A 95 0.95 1.47 -6.76
CA LEU A 95 0.23 0.24 -6.47
C LEU A 95 0.65 -0.83 -7.44
N ALA A 96 0.62 -2.08 -7.00
CA ALA A 96 0.95 -3.20 -7.86
C ALA A 96 0.08 -4.41 -7.53
N GLY A 97 -0.22 -5.19 -8.55
CA GLY A 97 -0.85 -6.49 -8.35
C GLY A 97 -2.33 -6.47 -8.02
N LEU A 98 -3.05 -5.44 -8.43
CA LEU A 98 -4.48 -5.39 -8.15
C LEU A 98 -5.20 -6.55 -8.81
N SER A 99 -6.08 -7.22 -8.05
CA SER A 99 -6.95 -8.21 -8.62
C SER A 99 -7.98 -7.53 -9.51
N GLN A 100 -8.64 -8.32 -10.36
CA GLN A 100 -9.64 -7.79 -11.27
C GLN A 100 -10.73 -7.03 -10.51
N ASN A 101 -11.22 -7.61 -9.42
CA ASN A 101 -12.29 -6.99 -8.65
C ASN A 101 -11.85 -5.67 -8.02
N VAL A 102 -10.67 -5.65 -7.43
CA VAL A 102 -10.17 -4.44 -6.80
C VAL A 102 -9.86 -3.39 -7.85
N LYS A 103 -9.31 -3.82 -8.98
CA LYS A 103 -8.99 -2.88 -10.04
C LYS A 103 -10.25 -2.19 -10.57
N GLN A 104 -11.35 -2.92 -10.68
CA GLN A 104 -12.61 -2.33 -11.11
C GLN A 104 -13.06 -1.23 -10.14
N VAL A 105 -12.90 -1.44 -8.85
CA VAL A 105 -13.27 -0.44 -7.87
C VAL A 105 -12.44 0.84 -8.07
N PHE A 106 -11.15 0.68 -8.35
CA PHE A 106 -10.29 1.82 -8.61
C PHE A 106 -10.71 2.55 -9.88
N GLU A 107 -11.08 1.79 -10.92
CA GLU A 107 -11.50 2.40 -12.18
C GLU A 107 -12.79 3.18 -12.02
N ILE A 108 -13.77 2.59 -11.35
CA ILE A 108 -15.05 3.23 -11.14
C ILE A 108 -14.91 4.49 -10.30
N SER A 109 -14.02 4.47 -9.32
CA SER A 109 -13.79 5.60 -8.43
C SER A 109 -12.89 6.67 -9.03
N GLY A 110 -12.32 6.42 -10.19
CA GLY A 110 -11.41 7.36 -10.82
C GLY A 110 -10.00 7.34 -10.24
N PHE A 111 -9.69 6.37 -9.40
CA PHE A 111 -8.40 6.33 -8.72
C PHE A 111 -7.26 5.90 -9.63
N THR A 112 -7.57 5.31 -10.78
CA THR A 112 -6.52 4.92 -11.72
C THR A 112 -5.78 6.12 -12.29
N SER A 113 -6.38 7.30 -12.21
CA SER A 113 -5.70 8.51 -12.66
C SER A 113 -4.88 9.15 -11.54
N ILE A 114 -5.02 8.65 -10.32
CA ILE A 114 -4.31 9.21 -9.17
C ILE A 114 -3.05 8.44 -8.85
N PHE A 115 -3.11 7.12 -9.01
CA PHE A 115 -1.99 6.24 -8.69
C PHE A 115 -1.39 5.61 -9.92
N PRO A 116 -0.07 5.57 -10.03
CA PRO A 116 0.57 4.67 -11.00
C PRO A 116 0.30 3.23 -10.54
N ILE A 117 -0.22 2.42 -11.41
CA ILE A 117 -0.59 1.04 -11.10
C ILE A 117 0.13 0.10 -12.05
N TYR A 118 0.80 -0.89 -11.48
CA TYR A 118 1.57 -1.85 -12.24
C TYR A 118 1.05 -3.25 -12.02
N ALA A 119 1.30 -4.12 -12.99
CA ALA A 119 0.82 -5.49 -12.91
C ALA A 119 1.56 -6.28 -11.84
N THR A 120 2.84 -5.99 -11.64
CA THR A 120 3.65 -6.74 -10.69
C THR A 120 4.52 -5.81 -9.87
N ARG A 121 4.97 -6.34 -8.74
CA ARG A 121 5.91 -5.64 -7.88
C ARG A 121 7.18 -5.25 -8.64
N ASP A 122 7.71 -6.18 -9.45
CA ASP A 122 8.96 -5.95 -10.15
C ASP A 122 8.84 -4.79 -11.13
N GLU A 123 7.72 -4.72 -11.84
CA GLU A 123 7.50 -3.61 -12.76
C GLU A 123 7.43 -2.28 -12.02
N ALA A 124 6.73 -2.28 -10.88
CA ALA A 124 6.59 -1.06 -10.11
C ALA A 124 7.94 -0.61 -9.55
N LEU A 125 8.75 -1.55 -9.06
CA LEU A 125 10.05 -1.20 -8.52
C LEU A 125 10.98 -0.58 -9.55
N LYS A 126 10.85 -0.98 -10.79
CA LYS A 126 11.67 -0.39 -11.85
C LYS A 126 11.26 1.02 -12.18
N ALA A 127 10.06 1.42 -11.80
CA ALA A 127 9.54 2.73 -12.14
C ALA A 127 9.83 3.80 -11.08
N PHE A 128 10.37 3.40 -9.94
CA PHE A 128 10.73 4.39 -8.91
C PHE A 128 12.00 5.15 -9.26
#